data_19e85ae377ff305b7f36669f5ae36939
#
_entry.id   19e85ae377ff305b7f36669f5ae36939
#
_cell.length_a   1.000
_cell.length_b   1.000
_cell.length_c   1.000
_cell.angle_alpha   90.00
_cell.angle_beta   90.00
_cell.angle_gamma   90.00
#
_symmetry.space_group_name_H-M   'P 1'
#
loop_
_entity.id
_entity.type
_entity.pdbx_description
1 polymer ?
#
loop_
_entity_poly.entity_id
_entity_poly.type
_entity_poly.pdbx_seq_one_letter_code
_entity_poly.pdbx_strand_id
1 'polypeptide(L)'
;MKQLSGKTVLITGGTGSFGNKVLRHLLETTDAKEFRVFSRDECKQEMMRIEINNPKVKFYIGDVRDRDSVDNVMEGVDLVFHAAALKQVPSCEFFPMQAVLTNIIGGHNVVESAIHYGVSSVVCLSTDKAVYPVNAMGMTKSLMEKVAQAAARAKTAKNTVVSCVRYGNVMCSRGSVIPLFIQQIKQNKPLTITVPEMTRFLLPLRDSVSLVLFAFENAQPGDLFVKKAPACTVIDLANAVKNLFKSNIATNIIGMRHGEKIYETLVTREELQRADDMGDYYRVRLDDRNLNYALYFTEGDKKEAHIEDYTSHNTMQLNVKQVEELLLSLPEVQAELKSV
;
A
#
# COMPACT_ATOMS: atom_id res chain seq x y z
N MET A 1 7.18 19.39 1.23
CA MET A 1 5.95 19.53 2.03
C MET A 1 5.21 20.88 1.93
N LYS A 2 5.76 21.85 1.18
CA LYS A 2 5.04 23.11 0.84
C LYS A 2 3.73 22.89 0.04
N GLN A 3 3.61 21.77 -0.68
CA GLN A 3 2.44 21.46 -1.51
C GLN A 3 1.15 21.14 -0.73
N LEU A 4 1.25 20.76 0.55
CA LEU A 4 0.09 20.44 1.41
C LEU A 4 -0.39 21.66 2.23
N SER A 5 0.40 22.75 2.27
CA SER A 5 0.04 23.94 3.04
C SER A 5 -1.26 24.57 2.54
N GLY A 6 -2.20 24.78 3.45
CA GLY A 6 -3.52 25.35 3.14
C GLY A 6 -4.47 24.40 2.38
N LYS A 7 -4.10 23.15 2.12
CA LYS A 7 -4.86 22.16 1.35
C LYS A 7 -5.80 21.34 2.22
N THR A 8 -6.92 20.93 1.62
CA THR A 8 -7.84 19.92 2.15
C THR A 8 -7.47 18.55 1.60
N VAL A 9 -7.19 17.60 2.48
CA VAL A 9 -6.76 16.23 2.13
C VAL A 9 -7.84 15.23 2.54
N LEU A 10 -8.35 14.46 1.58
CA LEU A 10 -9.24 13.34 1.84
C LEU A 10 -8.46 12.04 1.97
N ILE A 11 -8.70 11.29 3.04
CA ILE A 11 -8.12 9.95 3.27
C ILE A 11 -9.26 8.94 3.34
N THR A 12 -9.50 8.20 2.27
CA THR A 12 -10.45 7.10 2.30
C THR A 12 -9.83 5.89 3.01
N GLY A 13 -10.62 5.17 3.80
CA GLY A 13 -10.09 4.12 4.66
C GLY A 13 -9.18 4.65 5.78
N GLY A 14 -9.33 5.91 6.16
CA GLY A 14 -8.48 6.62 7.11
C GLY A 14 -8.49 6.02 8.53
N THR A 15 -9.51 5.26 8.91
CA THR A 15 -9.54 4.50 10.18
C THR A 15 -8.75 3.18 10.14
N GLY A 16 -8.27 2.77 8.96
CA GLY A 16 -7.38 1.62 8.81
C GLY A 16 -5.97 1.92 9.32
N SER A 17 -5.17 0.86 9.58
CA SER A 17 -3.80 1.01 10.13
C SER A 17 -2.93 1.96 9.32
N PHE A 18 -3.00 1.88 7.98
CA PHE A 18 -2.19 2.72 7.11
C PHE A 18 -2.74 4.15 7.00
N GLY A 19 -4.04 4.31 6.74
CA GLY A 19 -4.66 5.64 6.64
C GLY A 19 -4.53 6.47 7.92
N ASN A 20 -4.68 5.84 9.08
CA ASN A 20 -4.46 6.47 10.38
C ASN A 20 -2.99 6.94 10.54
N LYS A 21 -2.02 6.13 10.16
CA LYS A 21 -0.60 6.51 10.25
C LYS A 21 -0.24 7.65 9.31
N VAL A 22 -0.77 7.60 8.07
CA VAL A 22 -0.63 8.71 7.11
C VAL A 22 -1.20 10.00 7.71
N LEU A 23 -2.43 9.95 8.25
CA LEU A 23 -3.05 11.13 8.86
C LEU A 23 -2.19 11.71 9.99
N ARG A 24 -1.73 10.88 10.94
CA ARG A 24 -0.91 11.35 12.06
C ARG A 24 0.39 11.99 11.60
N HIS A 25 1.07 11.33 10.67
CA HIS A 25 2.30 11.88 10.10
C HIS A 25 2.06 13.21 9.39
N LEU A 26 0.99 13.33 8.62
CA LEU A 26 0.64 14.58 7.94
C LEU A 26 0.26 15.69 8.93
N LEU A 27 -0.43 15.37 10.01
CA LEU A 27 -0.76 16.32 11.08
C LEU A 27 0.50 16.89 11.76
N GLU A 28 1.53 16.05 11.95
CA GLU A 28 2.78 16.44 12.60
C GLU A 28 3.73 17.21 11.66
N THR A 29 3.69 16.93 10.37
CA THR A 29 4.74 17.36 9.41
C THR A 29 4.28 18.37 8.38
N THR A 30 2.97 18.68 8.32
CA THR A 30 2.41 19.58 7.30
C THR A 30 1.50 20.63 7.90
N ASP A 31 1.36 21.75 7.18
CA ASP A 31 0.39 22.80 7.51
C ASP A 31 -0.85 22.72 6.58
N ALA A 32 -1.44 21.53 6.48
CA ALA A 32 -2.70 21.35 5.77
C ALA A 32 -3.84 22.07 6.49
N LYS A 33 -4.81 22.54 5.71
CA LYS A 33 -6.00 23.23 6.22
C LYS A 33 -6.95 22.28 6.93
N GLU A 34 -7.21 21.13 6.29
CA GLU A 34 -8.21 20.16 6.75
C GLU A 34 -7.83 18.74 6.31
N PHE A 35 -8.10 17.76 7.15
CA PHE A 35 -8.05 16.34 6.83
C PHE A 35 -9.44 15.73 6.96
N ARG A 36 -9.95 15.13 5.88
CA ARG A 36 -11.20 14.37 5.88
C ARG A 36 -10.90 12.88 5.98
N VAL A 37 -11.37 12.24 7.03
CA VAL A 37 -11.29 10.79 7.23
C VAL A 37 -12.60 10.18 6.79
N PHE A 38 -12.58 9.41 5.70
CA PHE A 38 -13.78 8.78 5.13
C PHE A 38 -13.73 7.26 5.31
N SER A 39 -14.68 6.71 6.03
CA SER A 39 -14.79 5.27 6.27
C SER A 39 -16.20 4.87 6.72
N ARG A 40 -16.47 3.56 6.71
CA ARG A 40 -17.77 2.98 7.10
C ARG A 40 -17.93 2.78 8.61
N ASP A 41 -16.81 2.69 9.33
CA ASP A 41 -16.77 2.23 10.72
C ASP A 41 -16.86 3.44 11.67
N GLU A 42 -18.08 3.70 12.16
CA GLU A 42 -18.37 4.78 13.10
C GLU A 42 -17.59 4.61 14.40
N CYS A 43 -17.56 3.40 14.95
CA CYS A 43 -16.89 3.14 16.21
C CYS A 43 -15.40 3.49 16.16
N LYS A 44 -14.71 3.09 15.09
CA LYS A 44 -13.30 3.46 14.89
C LYS A 44 -13.12 4.96 14.65
N GLN A 45 -14.07 5.62 13.98
CA GLN A 45 -14.02 7.07 13.82
C GLN A 45 -14.15 7.78 15.17
N GLU A 46 -15.07 7.34 16.02
CA GLU A 46 -15.24 7.93 17.37
C GLU A 46 -13.99 7.74 18.23
N MET A 47 -13.45 6.53 18.31
CA MET A 47 -12.19 6.27 19.01
C MET A 47 -11.06 7.17 18.53
N MET A 48 -10.94 7.29 17.19
CA MET A 48 -9.89 8.09 16.56
C MET A 48 -10.11 9.59 16.78
N ARG A 49 -11.35 10.06 16.82
CA ARG A 49 -11.72 11.46 17.14
C ARG A 49 -11.27 11.84 18.53
N ILE A 50 -11.58 10.99 19.52
CA ILE A 50 -11.19 11.19 20.92
C ILE A 50 -9.67 11.20 21.07
N GLU A 51 -8.99 10.25 20.43
CA GLU A 51 -7.54 10.09 20.54
C GLU A 51 -6.77 11.24 19.86
N ILE A 52 -7.18 11.66 18.65
CA ILE A 52 -6.50 12.71 17.88
C ILE A 52 -6.84 14.09 18.44
N ASN A 53 -8.08 14.32 18.80
CA ASN A 53 -8.60 15.59 19.37
C ASN A 53 -8.03 16.85 18.66
N ASN A 54 -8.10 16.88 17.33
CA ASN A 54 -7.55 17.96 16.51
C ASN A 54 -8.63 18.56 15.59
N PRO A 55 -8.92 19.87 15.67
CA PRO A 55 -10.01 20.52 14.92
C PRO A 55 -9.81 20.48 13.40
N LYS A 56 -8.58 20.28 12.89
CA LYS A 56 -8.31 20.11 11.48
C LYS A 56 -8.81 18.77 10.93
N VAL A 57 -9.14 17.79 11.78
CA VAL A 57 -9.60 16.46 11.35
C VAL A 57 -11.11 16.39 11.39
N LYS A 58 -11.70 16.08 10.24
CA LYS A 58 -13.14 15.87 10.06
C LYS A 58 -13.42 14.41 9.70
N PHE A 59 -14.40 13.82 10.34
CA PHE A 59 -14.78 12.43 10.17
C PHE A 59 -16.09 12.33 9.39
N TYR A 60 -16.05 11.60 8.29
CA TYR A 60 -17.19 11.37 7.40
C TYR A 60 -17.49 9.87 7.35
N ILE A 61 -18.71 9.50 7.74
CA ILE A 61 -19.20 8.12 7.59
C ILE A 61 -19.72 7.95 6.18
N GLY A 62 -19.24 6.92 5.49
CA GLY A 62 -19.71 6.58 4.15
C GLY A 62 -18.94 5.41 3.55
N ASP A 63 -19.37 4.96 2.39
CA ASP A 63 -18.86 3.79 1.68
C ASP A 63 -18.34 4.19 0.30
N VAL A 64 -17.10 3.82 -0.04
CA VAL A 64 -16.53 4.07 -1.38
C VAL A 64 -17.30 3.38 -2.50
N ARG A 65 -18.08 2.34 -2.19
CA ARG A 65 -18.95 1.63 -3.15
C ARG A 65 -20.16 2.45 -3.58
N ASP A 66 -20.54 3.42 -2.78
CA ASP A 66 -21.64 4.35 -3.02
C ASP A 66 -21.08 5.67 -3.58
N ARG A 67 -21.42 5.97 -4.82
CA ARG A 67 -20.94 7.14 -5.53
C ARG A 67 -21.39 8.43 -4.87
N ASP A 68 -22.65 8.53 -4.46
CA ASP A 68 -23.20 9.75 -3.84
C ASP A 68 -22.49 10.05 -2.52
N SER A 69 -22.20 9.01 -1.74
CA SER A 69 -21.42 9.12 -0.50
C SER A 69 -20.01 9.66 -0.74
N VAL A 70 -19.37 9.25 -1.85
CA VAL A 70 -18.03 9.73 -2.24
C VAL A 70 -18.11 11.17 -2.74
N ASP A 71 -19.11 11.51 -3.56
CA ASP A 71 -19.30 12.86 -4.11
C ASP A 71 -19.51 13.88 -2.97
N ASN A 72 -20.34 13.54 -1.97
CA ASN A 72 -20.58 14.39 -0.80
C ASN A 72 -19.34 14.76 0.01
N VAL A 73 -18.34 13.87 0.09
CA VAL A 73 -17.09 14.16 0.82
C VAL A 73 -16.03 14.83 -0.04
N MET A 74 -16.18 14.78 -1.38
CA MET A 74 -15.18 15.24 -2.34
C MET A 74 -15.19 16.75 -2.57
N GLU A 75 -16.31 17.41 -2.36
CA GLU A 75 -16.44 18.85 -2.60
C GLU A 75 -15.41 19.68 -1.82
N GLY A 76 -14.62 20.49 -2.52
CA GLY A 76 -13.56 21.32 -1.93
C GLY A 76 -12.32 20.57 -1.43
N VAL A 77 -12.14 19.33 -1.86
CA VAL A 77 -10.91 18.54 -1.61
C VAL A 77 -9.85 18.90 -2.64
N ASP A 78 -8.62 19.11 -2.19
CA ASP A 78 -7.47 19.38 -3.05
C ASP A 78 -6.69 18.11 -3.40
N LEU A 79 -6.55 17.19 -2.43
CA LEU A 79 -5.73 15.99 -2.55
C LEU A 79 -6.48 14.77 -1.99
N VAL A 80 -6.37 13.63 -2.66
CA VAL A 80 -6.99 12.37 -2.21
C VAL A 80 -5.93 11.30 -2.01
N PHE A 81 -5.89 10.71 -0.83
CA PHE A 81 -5.22 9.45 -0.58
C PHE A 81 -6.26 8.32 -0.47
N HIS A 82 -6.34 7.49 -1.50
CA HIS A 82 -7.29 6.38 -1.56
C HIS A 82 -6.68 5.11 -0.98
N ALA A 83 -6.96 4.82 0.31
CA ALA A 83 -6.50 3.63 1.02
C ALA A 83 -7.62 2.66 1.43
N ALA A 84 -8.88 2.97 1.11
CA ALA A 84 -9.99 2.07 1.37
C ALA A 84 -9.89 0.82 0.49
N ALA A 85 -9.81 -0.35 1.11
CA ALA A 85 -9.73 -1.62 0.40
C ALA A 85 -10.08 -2.80 1.30
N LEU A 86 -10.49 -3.92 0.71
CA LEU A 86 -10.38 -5.24 1.32
C LEU A 86 -8.98 -5.78 1.02
N LYS A 87 -8.22 -6.14 2.07
CA LYS A 87 -6.81 -6.53 1.95
C LYS A 87 -6.48 -7.93 2.46
N GLN A 88 -7.41 -8.59 3.15
CA GLN A 88 -7.20 -9.93 3.68
C GLN A 88 -7.44 -10.95 2.58
N VAL A 89 -6.40 -11.73 2.24
CA VAL A 89 -6.47 -12.73 1.18
C VAL A 89 -7.60 -13.72 1.43
N PRO A 90 -7.73 -14.38 2.60
CA PRO A 90 -8.81 -15.33 2.83
C PRO A 90 -10.20 -14.70 2.65
N SER A 91 -10.42 -13.51 3.20
CA SER A 91 -11.72 -12.84 3.06
C SER A 91 -12.06 -12.50 1.61
N CYS A 92 -11.07 -12.12 0.80
CA CYS A 92 -11.29 -11.84 -0.61
C CYS A 92 -11.56 -13.12 -1.42
N GLU A 93 -10.92 -14.24 -1.07
CA GLU A 93 -11.20 -15.54 -1.70
C GLU A 93 -12.62 -16.03 -1.42
N PHE A 94 -13.09 -15.91 -0.18
CA PHE A 94 -14.46 -16.31 0.17
C PHE A 94 -15.54 -15.33 -0.32
N PHE A 95 -15.18 -14.03 -0.45
CA PHE A 95 -16.12 -12.98 -0.83
C PHE A 95 -15.55 -12.12 -1.98
N PRO A 96 -15.25 -12.73 -3.15
CA PRO A 96 -14.58 -12.03 -4.25
C PRO A 96 -15.38 -10.83 -4.77
N MET A 97 -16.71 -10.93 -4.81
CA MET A 97 -17.56 -9.80 -5.22
C MET A 97 -17.46 -8.61 -4.27
N GLN A 98 -17.26 -8.82 -2.96
CA GLN A 98 -17.03 -7.71 -2.04
C GLN A 98 -15.67 -7.05 -2.29
N ALA A 99 -14.66 -7.82 -2.69
CA ALA A 99 -13.37 -7.30 -3.12
C ALA A 99 -13.50 -6.49 -4.43
N VAL A 100 -14.24 -6.99 -5.42
CA VAL A 100 -14.55 -6.26 -6.66
C VAL A 100 -15.24 -4.93 -6.36
N LEU A 101 -16.33 -4.96 -5.59
CA LEU A 101 -17.10 -3.77 -5.27
C LEU A 101 -16.27 -2.73 -4.49
N THR A 102 -15.42 -3.17 -3.54
CA THR A 102 -14.65 -2.23 -2.72
C THR A 102 -13.39 -1.77 -3.43
N ASN A 103 -12.59 -2.70 -3.99
CA ASN A 103 -11.26 -2.37 -4.52
C ASN A 103 -11.35 -1.79 -5.92
N ILE A 104 -12.25 -2.27 -6.77
CA ILE A 104 -12.37 -1.83 -8.17
C ILE A 104 -13.42 -0.73 -8.29
N ILE A 105 -14.69 -1.02 -7.98
CA ILE A 105 -15.77 -0.03 -8.14
C ILE A 105 -15.59 1.13 -7.16
N GLY A 106 -15.22 0.84 -5.89
CA GLY A 106 -14.92 1.88 -4.92
C GLY A 106 -13.74 2.76 -5.35
N GLY A 107 -12.66 2.15 -5.89
CA GLY A 107 -11.53 2.89 -6.46
C GLY A 107 -11.95 3.75 -7.65
N HIS A 108 -12.76 3.21 -8.57
CA HIS A 108 -13.33 3.93 -9.70
C HIS A 108 -14.15 5.14 -9.23
N ASN A 109 -15.09 4.95 -8.29
CA ASN A 109 -15.91 6.03 -7.75
C ASN A 109 -15.07 7.17 -7.18
N VAL A 110 -14.03 6.84 -6.41
CA VAL A 110 -13.15 7.85 -5.82
C VAL A 110 -12.39 8.63 -6.90
N VAL A 111 -11.84 7.96 -7.89
CA VAL A 111 -11.08 8.60 -8.97
C VAL A 111 -11.98 9.47 -9.84
N GLU A 112 -13.13 8.97 -10.27
CA GLU A 112 -14.08 9.72 -11.10
C GLU A 112 -14.67 10.92 -10.35
N SER A 113 -14.98 10.76 -9.06
CA SER A 113 -15.43 11.87 -8.22
C SER A 113 -14.33 12.94 -8.10
N ALA A 114 -13.10 12.53 -7.86
CA ALA A 114 -11.98 13.46 -7.77
C ALA A 114 -11.76 14.24 -9.07
N ILE A 115 -11.88 13.59 -10.23
CA ILE A 115 -11.82 14.26 -11.55
C ILE A 115 -12.99 15.23 -11.72
N HIS A 116 -14.20 14.80 -11.34
CA HIS A 116 -15.42 15.63 -11.45
C HIS A 116 -15.31 16.93 -10.62
N TYR A 117 -14.80 16.83 -9.39
CA TYR A 117 -14.65 17.97 -8.48
C TYR A 117 -13.32 18.74 -8.65
N GLY A 118 -12.46 18.36 -9.61
CA GLY A 118 -11.22 19.08 -9.93
C GLY A 118 -10.13 18.95 -8.87
N VAL A 119 -10.08 17.81 -8.16
CA VAL A 119 -9.01 17.47 -7.22
C VAL A 119 -7.67 17.51 -7.93
N SER A 120 -6.66 18.15 -7.32
CA SER A 120 -5.35 18.32 -7.98
C SER A 120 -4.59 17.00 -8.12
N SER A 121 -4.65 16.12 -7.10
CA SER A 121 -3.93 14.84 -7.14
C SER A 121 -4.64 13.75 -6.36
N VAL A 122 -4.67 12.55 -6.95
CA VAL A 122 -5.19 11.31 -6.34
C VAL A 122 -4.07 10.28 -6.33
N VAL A 123 -3.77 9.78 -5.15
CA VAL A 123 -2.82 8.65 -4.96
C VAL A 123 -3.60 7.42 -4.52
N CYS A 124 -3.64 6.40 -5.39
CA CYS A 124 -4.29 5.13 -5.13
C CYS A 124 -3.31 4.12 -4.55
N LEU A 125 -3.66 3.56 -3.39
CA LEU A 125 -2.83 2.59 -2.70
C LEU A 125 -2.95 1.20 -3.33
N SER A 126 -1.84 0.63 -3.79
CA SER A 126 -1.73 -0.73 -4.28
C SER A 126 -0.77 -1.59 -3.45
N THR A 127 -0.29 -2.70 -3.97
CA THR A 127 0.46 -3.72 -3.24
C THR A 127 1.31 -4.57 -4.20
N ASP A 128 2.36 -5.21 -3.68
CA ASP A 128 3.13 -6.27 -4.33
C ASP A 128 2.25 -7.42 -4.87
N LYS A 129 1.13 -7.70 -4.20
CA LYS A 129 0.20 -8.76 -4.61
C LYS A 129 -0.61 -8.45 -5.86
N ALA A 130 -0.58 -7.20 -6.32
CA ALA A 130 -1.14 -6.79 -7.62
C ALA A 130 -0.27 -7.22 -8.82
N VAL A 131 1.01 -7.54 -8.57
CA VAL A 131 1.96 -8.01 -9.58
C VAL A 131 1.89 -9.53 -9.68
N TYR A 132 1.67 -10.07 -10.88
CA TYR A 132 1.43 -11.51 -11.09
C TYR A 132 0.45 -12.10 -10.06
N PRO A 133 -0.80 -11.60 -9.99
CA PRO A 133 -1.70 -11.90 -8.91
C PRO A 133 -2.16 -13.36 -8.92
N VAL A 134 -2.08 -14.04 -7.78
CA VAL A 134 -2.48 -15.45 -7.59
C VAL A 134 -3.70 -15.61 -6.69
N ASN A 135 -4.29 -14.48 -6.24
CA ASN A 135 -5.47 -14.48 -5.38
C ASN A 135 -6.40 -13.31 -5.71
N ALA A 136 -7.66 -13.40 -5.29
CA ALA A 136 -8.70 -12.39 -5.59
C ALA A 136 -8.34 -10.98 -5.09
N MET A 137 -7.67 -10.87 -3.94
CA MET A 137 -7.22 -9.57 -3.43
C MET A 137 -6.21 -8.93 -4.40
N GLY A 138 -5.19 -9.66 -4.82
CA GLY A 138 -4.19 -9.20 -5.78
C GLY A 138 -4.82 -8.87 -7.14
N MET A 139 -5.71 -9.74 -7.67
CA MET A 139 -6.41 -9.51 -8.93
C MET A 139 -7.23 -8.21 -8.91
N THR A 140 -7.97 -7.97 -7.83
CA THR A 140 -8.78 -6.74 -7.70
C THR A 140 -7.90 -5.48 -7.56
N LYS A 141 -6.75 -5.56 -6.89
CA LYS A 141 -5.81 -4.44 -6.80
C LYS A 141 -5.09 -4.19 -8.13
N SER A 142 -4.71 -5.23 -8.85
CA SER A 142 -4.14 -5.11 -10.20
C SER A 142 -5.12 -4.41 -11.15
N LEU A 143 -6.40 -4.81 -11.14
CA LEU A 143 -7.41 -4.18 -11.97
C LEU A 143 -7.72 -2.74 -11.54
N MET A 144 -7.70 -2.45 -10.23
CA MET A 144 -7.83 -1.07 -9.72
C MET A 144 -6.72 -0.16 -10.28
N GLU A 145 -5.47 -0.61 -10.35
CA GLU A 145 -4.39 0.16 -10.99
C GLU A 145 -4.70 0.47 -12.46
N LYS A 146 -5.23 -0.51 -13.21
CA LYS A 146 -5.61 -0.30 -14.62
C LYS A 146 -6.77 0.68 -14.76
N VAL A 147 -7.76 0.63 -13.85
CA VAL A 147 -8.87 1.59 -13.81
C VAL A 147 -8.34 3.01 -13.53
N ALA A 148 -7.45 3.17 -12.55
CA ALA A 148 -6.83 4.46 -12.25
C ALA A 148 -5.99 5.00 -13.43
N GLN A 149 -5.23 4.14 -14.10
CA GLN A 149 -4.45 4.50 -15.30
C GLN A 149 -5.35 4.87 -16.48
N ALA A 150 -6.47 4.16 -16.66
CA ALA A 150 -7.44 4.49 -17.72
C ALA A 150 -8.08 5.87 -17.48
N ALA A 151 -8.46 6.16 -16.24
CA ALA A 151 -9.00 7.46 -15.87
C ALA A 151 -7.97 8.59 -16.07
N ALA A 152 -6.71 8.35 -15.77
CA ALA A 152 -5.62 9.31 -16.00
C ALA A 152 -5.42 9.67 -17.49
N ARG A 153 -5.76 8.74 -18.42
CA ARG A 153 -5.72 9.00 -19.87
C ARG A 153 -6.91 9.80 -20.38
N ALA A 154 -7.98 9.87 -19.61
CA ALA A 154 -9.21 10.53 -20.06
C ALA A 154 -8.99 12.03 -20.25
N LYS A 155 -9.56 12.59 -21.34
CA LYS A 155 -9.50 14.04 -21.59
C LYS A 155 -10.15 14.88 -20.49
N THR A 156 -11.04 14.29 -19.71
CA THR A 156 -11.71 14.89 -18.56
C THR A 156 -10.80 15.09 -17.36
N ALA A 157 -9.72 14.31 -17.26
CA ALA A 157 -8.76 14.36 -16.15
C ALA A 157 -7.73 15.52 -16.23
N LYS A 158 -7.94 16.53 -17.12
CA LYS A 158 -6.96 17.57 -17.47
C LYS A 158 -6.27 18.26 -16.29
N ASN A 159 -6.95 18.39 -15.15
CA ASN A 159 -6.45 19.10 -13.96
C ASN A 159 -6.17 18.16 -12.77
N THR A 160 -6.43 16.85 -12.92
CA THR A 160 -6.30 15.87 -11.85
C THR A 160 -5.19 14.88 -12.19
N VAL A 161 -4.14 14.86 -11.39
CA VAL A 161 -3.08 13.86 -11.50
C VAL A 161 -3.51 12.61 -10.73
N VAL A 162 -3.85 11.54 -11.44
CA VAL A 162 -4.15 10.23 -10.84
C VAL A 162 -2.92 9.35 -10.94
N SER A 163 -2.48 8.81 -9.81
CA SER A 163 -1.31 7.92 -9.70
C SER A 163 -1.56 6.77 -8.75
N CYS A 164 -0.72 5.75 -8.83
CA CYS A 164 -0.74 4.61 -7.92
C CYS A 164 0.59 4.48 -7.18
N VAL A 165 0.55 3.83 -6.01
CA VAL A 165 1.75 3.46 -5.25
C VAL A 165 1.70 1.99 -4.90
N ARG A 166 2.81 1.27 -5.10
CA ARG A 166 3.00 -0.12 -4.66
C ARG A 166 4.07 -0.18 -3.59
N TYR A 167 3.85 -1.00 -2.60
CA TYR A 167 4.84 -1.37 -1.61
C TYR A 167 4.70 -2.85 -1.22
N GLY A 168 5.76 -3.41 -0.66
CA GLY A 168 5.79 -4.77 -0.13
C GLY A 168 5.11 -4.88 1.23
N ASN A 169 5.51 -5.88 2.00
CA ASN A 169 4.94 -6.12 3.32
C ASN A 169 5.28 -4.98 4.30
N VAL A 170 4.25 -4.28 4.77
CA VAL A 170 4.42 -3.27 5.83
C VAL A 170 4.59 -3.98 7.17
N MET A 171 5.71 -3.71 7.82
CA MET A 171 6.07 -4.31 9.10
C MET A 171 5.07 -3.92 10.20
N CYS A 172 4.78 -4.82 11.10
CA CYS A 172 3.86 -4.64 12.24
C CYS A 172 2.43 -4.19 11.84
N SER A 173 2.04 -4.36 10.57
CA SER A 173 0.65 -4.09 10.18
C SER A 173 -0.29 -5.13 10.78
N ARG A 174 -1.55 -4.74 11.05
CA ARG A 174 -2.56 -5.63 11.66
C ARG A 174 -2.73 -6.90 10.81
N GLY A 175 -2.63 -8.07 11.47
CA GLY A 175 -2.74 -9.39 10.85
C GLY A 175 -1.50 -9.80 10.04
N SER A 176 -0.35 -9.16 10.23
CA SER A 176 0.92 -9.54 9.61
C SER A 176 1.74 -10.49 10.49
N VAL A 177 2.81 -11.04 9.92
CA VAL A 177 3.61 -12.11 10.51
C VAL A 177 4.34 -11.69 11.79
N ILE A 178 4.84 -10.45 11.88
CA ILE A 178 5.59 -9.98 13.06
C ILE A 178 4.71 -9.97 14.32
N PRO A 179 3.52 -9.32 14.34
CA PRO A 179 2.62 -9.43 15.47
C PRO A 179 2.19 -10.87 15.81
N LEU A 180 2.03 -11.73 14.80
CA LEU A 180 1.71 -13.13 15.02
C LEU A 180 2.84 -13.84 15.78
N PHE A 181 4.09 -13.67 15.36
CA PHE A 181 5.25 -14.27 16.03
C PHE A 181 5.39 -13.78 17.47
N ILE A 182 5.25 -12.48 17.70
CA ILE A 182 5.28 -11.89 19.06
C ILE A 182 4.16 -12.49 19.93
N GLN A 183 2.96 -12.60 19.39
CA GLN A 183 1.83 -13.20 20.13
C GLN A 183 2.08 -14.67 20.45
N GLN A 184 2.64 -15.46 19.52
CA GLN A 184 2.96 -16.87 19.74
C GLN A 184 4.01 -17.02 20.84
N ILE A 185 5.04 -16.17 20.84
CA ILE A 185 6.08 -16.14 21.90
C ILE A 185 5.42 -15.86 23.26
N LYS A 186 4.61 -14.81 23.38
CA LYS A 186 3.93 -14.45 24.63
C LYS A 186 3.00 -15.54 25.15
N GLN A 187 2.42 -16.34 24.24
CA GLN A 187 1.57 -17.49 24.59
C GLN A 187 2.37 -18.79 24.79
N ASN A 188 3.69 -18.75 24.74
CA ASN A 188 4.56 -19.92 24.79
C ASN A 188 4.18 -21.01 23.76
N LYS A 189 3.75 -20.58 22.56
CA LYS A 189 3.38 -21.47 21.44
C LYS A 189 4.48 -21.47 20.39
N PRO A 190 4.72 -22.61 19.68
CA PRO A 190 5.66 -22.65 18.59
C PRO A 190 5.37 -21.57 17.54
N LEU A 191 6.42 -20.97 16.97
CA LEU A 191 6.26 -20.12 15.80
C LEU A 191 5.80 -20.95 14.60
N THR A 192 4.80 -20.48 13.89
CA THR A 192 4.32 -21.14 12.66
C THR A 192 4.83 -20.41 11.44
N ILE A 193 5.69 -21.05 10.65
CA ILE A 193 6.18 -20.55 9.37
C ILE A 193 5.70 -21.43 8.22
N THR A 194 5.53 -20.84 7.05
CA THR A 194 5.07 -21.57 5.86
C THR A 194 6.20 -22.36 5.22
N VAL A 195 7.08 -21.68 4.51
CA VAL A 195 8.30 -22.24 3.90
C VAL A 195 9.48 -21.39 4.37
N PRO A 196 10.54 -21.99 4.93
CA PRO A 196 11.68 -21.24 5.50
C PRO A 196 12.32 -20.27 4.52
N GLU A 197 12.47 -20.68 3.26
CA GLU A 197 13.15 -19.96 2.19
C GLU A 197 12.29 -18.87 1.54
N MET A 198 11.01 -18.77 1.86
CA MET A 198 10.16 -17.67 1.39
C MET A 198 10.78 -16.34 1.75
N THR A 199 10.88 -15.42 0.79
CA THR A 199 11.32 -14.05 1.06
C THR A 199 10.16 -13.07 1.08
N ARG A 200 10.30 -12.05 1.92
CA ARG A 200 9.33 -10.95 2.02
C ARG A 200 10.05 -9.63 2.14
N PHE A 201 9.53 -8.63 1.42
CA PHE A 201 10.00 -7.26 1.62
C PHE A 201 9.74 -6.80 3.05
N LEU A 202 10.65 -6.03 3.59
CA LEU A 202 10.54 -5.43 4.92
C LEU A 202 10.45 -3.91 4.78
N LEU A 203 9.26 -3.36 4.94
CA LEU A 203 9.04 -1.93 4.83
C LEU A 203 8.47 -1.36 6.13
N PRO A 204 9.22 -0.51 6.85
CA PRO A 204 8.69 0.26 7.96
C PRO A 204 7.49 1.11 7.54
N LEU A 205 6.51 1.27 8.42
CA LEU A 205 5.30 2.01 8.08
C LEU A 205 5.57 3.48 7.73
N ARG A 206 6.58 4.09 8.36
CA ARG A 206 7.05 5.46 8.04
C ARG A 206 7.49 5.60 6.57
N ASP A 207 8.18 4.58 6.03
CA ASP A 207 8.69 4.62 4.66
C ASP A 207 7.56 4.46 3.64
N SER A 208 6.49 3.73 4.01
CA SER A 208 5.27 3.67 3.21
C SER A 208 4.56 5.04 3.14
N VAL A 209 4.58 5.83 4.22
CA VAL A 209 4.05 7.20 4.22
C VAL A 209 4.88 8.10 3.31
N SER A 210 6.22 7.99 3.37
CA SER A 210 7.13 8.75 2.49
C SER A 210 6.85 8.49 1.01
N LEU A 211 6.48 7.24 0.63
CA LEU A 211 6.09 6.90 -0.74
C LEU A 211 4.84 7.67 -1.20
N VAL A 212 3.82 7.80 -0.33
CA VAL A 212 2.60 8.56 -0.65
C VAL A 212 2.90 10.04 -0.87
N LEU A 213 3.74 10.63 0.01
CA LEU A 213 4.16 12.01 -0.13
C LEU A 213 4.98 12.23 -1.39
N PHE A 214 5.90 11.31 -1.69
CA PHE A 214 6.69 11.36 -2.91
C PHE A 214 5.81 11.33 -4.16
N ALA A 215 4.75 10.49 -4.16
CA ALA A 215 3.80 10.45 -5.27
C ALA A 215 3.02 11.76 -5.41
N PHE A 216 2.53 12.37 -4.33
CA PHE A 216 1.87 13.68 -4.39
C PHE A 216 2.76 14.77 -5.00
N GLU A 217 4.08 14.71 -4.75
CA GLU A 217 5.02 15.74 -5.20
C GLU A 217 5.51 15.52 -6.64
N ASN A 218 5.62 14.27 -7.10
CA ASN A 218 6.37 13.93 -8.31
C ASN A 218 5.53 13.26 -9.41
N ALA A 219 4.27 12.88 -9.12
CA ALA A 219 3.48 12.13 -10.08
C ALA A 219 3.09 12.94 -11.32
N GLN A 220 3.16 12.26 -12.44
CA GLN A 220 2.47 12.62 -13.68
C GLN A 220 1.24 11.71 -13.86
N PRO A 221 0.28 12.09 -14.71
CA PRO A 221 -0.93 11.29 -14.90
C PRO A 221 -0.63 9.82 -15.25
N GLY A 222 -1.17 8.90 -14.46
CA GLY A 222 -1.05 7.46 -14.65
C GLY A 222 0.24 6.82 -14.15
N ASP A 223 1.14 7.56 -13.52
CA ASP A 223 2.36 7.01 -12.93
C ASP A 223 2.05 6.00 -11.83
N LEU A 224 2.94 5.02 -11.73
CA LEU A 224 2.98 4.08 -10.63
C LEU A 224 4.34 4.19 -9.94
N PHE A 225 4.35 4.53 -8.66
CA PHE A 225 5.57 4.55 -7.85
C PHE A 225 5.72 3.30 -7.01
N VAL A 226 6.95 2.84 -6.92
CA VAL A 226 7.32 1.67 -6.11
C VAL A 226 8.46 2.06 -5.18
N LYS A 227 8.27 1.88 -3.87
CA LYS A 227 9.35 2.06 -2.89
C LYS A 227 10.26 0.82 -2.92
N LYS A 228 11.54 1.03 -3.16
CA LYS A 228 12.55 -0.01 -2.99
C LYS A 228 12.67 -0.37 -1.51
N ALA A 229 12.75 -1.65 -1.21
CA ALA A 229 12.83 -2.13 0.16
C ALA A 229 13.75 -3.35 0.26
N PRO A 230 14.46 -3.53 1.37
CA PRO A 230 15.19 -4.77 1.62
C PRO A 230 14.20 -5.91 1.89
N ALA A 231 14.70 -7.13 1.86
CA ALA A 231 13.95 -8.33 2.18
C ALA A 231 14.74 -9.25 3.12
N CYS A 232 14.06 -10.22 3.68
CA CYS A 232 14.70 -11.36 4.34
C CYS A 232 13.88 -12.63 4.12
N THR A 233 14.47 -13.78 4.47
CA THR A 233 13.72 -15.04 4.53
C THR A 233 12.76 -15.03 5.74
N VAL A 234 11.68 -15.81 5.64
CA VAL A 234 10.72 -15.94 6.76
C VAL A 234 11.40 -16.61 7.97
N ILE A 235 12.37 -17.50 7.75
CA ILE A 235 13.11 -18.12 8.85
C ILE A 235 14.03 -17.12 9.55
N ASP A 236 14.70 -16.23 8.82
CA ASP A 236 15.55 -15.19 9.43
C ASP A 236 14.71 -14.19 10.24
N LEU A 237 13.54 -13.83 9.73
CA LEU A 237 12.59 -13.01 10.47
C LEU A 237 12.15 -13.69 11.78
N ALA A 238 11.80 -14.99 11.72
CA ALA A 238 11.42 -15.75 12.91
C ALA A 238 12.55 -15.82 13.94
N ASN A 239 13.79 -16.08 13.49
CA ASN A 239 14.97 -16.12 14.36
C ASN A 239 15.26 -14.74 14.98
N ALA A 240 15.17 -13.65 14.21
CA ALA A 240 15.37 -12.30 14.72
C ALA A 240 14.34 -11.96 15.82
N VAL A 241 13.06 -12.29 15.61
CA VAL A 241 12.02 -12.07 16.64
C VAL A 241 12.30 -12.93 17.88
N LYS A 242 12.67 -14.20 17.73
CA LYS A 242 13.02 -15.07 18.87
C LYS A 242 14.20 -14.50 19.67
N ASN A 243 15.24 -14.04 19.01
CA ASN A 243 16.40 -13.46 19.66
C ASN A 243 16.05 -12.21 20.47
N LEU A 244 15.28 -11.28 19.89
CA LEU A 244 14.86 -10.05 20.56
C LEU A 244 14.02 -10.33 21.81
N PHE A 245 13.16 -11.34 21.76
CA PHE A 245 12.32 -11.73 22.90
C PHE A 245 12.98 -12.80 23.80
N LYS A 246 14.27 -13.13 23.56
CA LYS A 246 15.04 -14.15 24.31
C LYS A 246 14.28 -15.48 24.44
N SER A 247 13.59 -15.89 23.40
CA SER A 247 12.70 -17.04 23.37
C SER A 247 13.34 -18.24 22.67
N ASN A 248 13.27 -19.41 23.29
CA ASN A 248 13.76 -20.68 22.74
C ASN A 248 12.64 -21.57 22.22
N ILE A 249 11.43 -21.03 21.98
CA ILE A 249 10.31 -21.82 21.46
C ILE A 249 10.62 -22.45 20.10
N ALA A 250 10.04 -23.61 19.84
CA ALA A 250 10.21 -24.31 18.59
C ALA A 250 9.58 -23.51 17.41
N THR A 251 10.04 -23.82 16.21
CA THR A 251 9.46 -23.32 14.97
C THR A 251 8.84 -24.48 14.20
N ASN A 252 7.56 -24.39 13.88
CA ASN A 252 6.81 -25.38 13.11
C ASN A 252 6.68 -24.93 11.66
N ILE A 253 7.10 -25.78 10.73
CA ILE A 253 6.88 -25.58 9.30
C ILE A 253 5.53 -26.13 8.93
N ILE A 254 4.60 -25.26 8.49
CA ILE A 254 3.21 -25.64 8.15
C ILE A 254 2.96 -25.81 6.66
N GLY A 255 3.97 -25.56 5.82
CA GLY A 255 3.82 -25.60 4.35
C GLY A 255 3.19 -24.33 3.78
N MET A 256 3.16 -24.26 2.44
CA MET A 256 2.65 -23.10 1.71
C MET A 256 1.12 -23.02 1.81
N ARG A 257 0.59 -21.84 2.07
CA ARG A 257 -0.87 -21.58 2.10
C ARG A 257 -1.39 -21.31 0.70
N HIS A 258 -2.68 -21.50 0.51
CA HIS A 258 -3.35 -21.15 -0.74
C HIS A 258 -3.20 -19.63 -1.02
N GLY A 259 -2.84 -19.30 -2.27
CA GLY A 259 -2.69 -17.91 -2.70
C GLY A 259 -1.43 -17.18 -2.19
N GLU A 260 -0.44 -17.90 -1.62
CA GLU A 260 0.87 -17.38 -1.28
C GLU A 260 1.88 -17.62 -2.41
N LYS A 261 2.91 -16.77 -2.47
CA LYS A 261 4.06 -16.91 -3.38
C LYS A 261 5.33 -17.20 -2.60
N ILE A 262 6.30 -17.86 -3.20
CA ILE A 262 7.64 -18.07 -2.60
C ILE A 262 8.35 -16.73 -2.41
N TYR A 263 8.22 -15.82 -3.36
CA TYR A 263 8.72 -14.45 -3.28
C TYR A 263 7.68 -13.47 -3.83
N GLU A 264 7.77 -12.21 -3.42
CA GLU A 264 6.88 -11.15 -3.92
C GLU A 264 7.60 -10.33 -4.99
N THR A 265 6.84 -9.87 -5.97
CA THR A 265 7.32 -9.00 -7.05
C THR A 265 6.69 -7.62 -6.87
N LEU A 266 7.49 -6.57 -7.00
CA LEU A 266 7.03 -5.18 -6.96
C LEU A 266 6.97 -4.53 -8.33
N VAL A 267 7.92 -4.86 -9.22
CA VAL A 267 7.96 -4.36 -10.60
C VAL A 267 8.30 -5.50 -11.53
N THR A 268 7.53 -5.69 -12.60
CA THR A 268 7.84 -6.69 -13.61
C THR A 268 8.94 -6.20 -14.55
N ARG A 269 9.61 -7.12 -15.25
CA ARG A 269 10.60 -6.77 -16.27
C ARG A 269 10.04 -5.87 -17.37
N GLU A 270 8.78 -6.07 -17.75
CA GLU A 270 8.10 -5.25 -18.75
C GLU A 270 7.82 -3.83 -18.23
N GLU A 271 7.52 -3.70 -16.94
CA GLU A 271 7.38 -2.40 -16.29
C GLU A 271 8.74 -1.71 -16.14
N LEU A 272 9.81 -2.44 -15.80
CA LEU A 272 11.16 -1.89 -15.65
C LEU A 272 11.72 -1.31 -16.96
N GLN A 273 11.32 -1.83 -18.12
CA GLN A 273 11.72 -1.28 -19.42
C GLN A 273 11.32 0.18 -19.60
N ARG A 274 10.20 0.59 -18.98
CA ARG A 274 9.66 1.96 -19.02
C ARG A 274 9.72 2.69 -17.68
N ALA A 275 10.43 2.13 -16.70
CA ALA A 275 10.60 2.72 -15.40
C ALA A 275 11.81 3.65 -15.33
N ASP A 276 11.65 4.76 -14.64
CA ASP A 276 12.76 5.60 -14.21
C ASP A 276 13.25 5.12 -12.84
N ASP A 277 14.56 4.96 -12.70
CA ASP A 277 15.19 4.78 -11.39
C ASP A 277 15.39 6.15 -10.74
N MET A 278 14.66 6.40 -9.64
CA MET A 278 14.70 7.64 -8.87
C MET A 278 15.39 7.44 -7.51
N GLY A 279 16.42 6.59 -7.46
CA GLY A 279 17.14 6.26 -6.23
C GLY A 279 16.34 5.29 -5.37
N ASP A 280 15.67 5.79 -4.34
CA ASP A 280 14.84 4.99 -3.43
C ASP A 280 13.53 4.51 -4.04
N TYR A 281 13.17 4.98 -5.24
CA TYR A 281 11.90 4.68 -5.89
C TYR A 281 12.10 4.26 -7.33
N TYR A 282 11.20 3.40 -7.81
CA TYR A 282 10.94 3.27 -9.25
C TYR A 282 9.69 4.07 -9.61
N ARG A 283 9.75 4.79 -10.73
CA ARG A 283 8.60 5.41 -11.36
C ARG A 283 8.28 4.66 -12.64
N VAL A 284 7.21 3.87 -12.63
CA VAL A 284 6.71 3.20 -13.83
C VAL A 284 5.77 4.16 -14.53
N ARG A 285 6.16 4.60 -15.74
CA ARG A 285 5.35 5.55 -16.52
C ARG A 285 4.11 4.88 -17.09
N LEU A 286 3.08 5.71 -17.29
CA LEU A 286 1.90 5.28 -18.03
C LEU A 286 2.30 4.84 -19.44
N ASP A 287 1.69 3.78 -19.93
CA ASP A 287 1.71 3.43 -21.35
C ASP A 287 0.90 4.47 -22.13
N ASP A 288 1.55 5.27 -22.95
CA ASP A 288 0.99 6.42 -23.67
C ASP A 288 0.38 6.04 -25.03
N ARG A 289 0.37 4.75 -25.39
CA ARG A 289 -0.28 4.28 -26.62
C ARG A 289 -1.75 4.68 -26.64
N ASN A 290 -2.19 5.20 -27.79
CA ASN A 290 -3.57 5.62 -28.00
C ASN A 290 -4.46 4.45 -28.47
N LEU A 291 -5.78 4.72 -28.67
CA LEU A 291 -6.74 3.74 -29.16
C LEU A 291 -6.54 3.36 -30.65
N ASN A 292 -5.54 3.90 -31.33
CA ASN A 292 -5.21 3.50 -32.69
C ASN A 292 -4.40 2.21 -32.68
N TYR A 293 -5.09 1.09 -32.70
CA TYR A 293 -4.48 -0.24 -32.65
C TYR A 293 -3.57 -0.58 -33.85
N ALA A 294 -3.56 0.22 -34.92
CA ALA A 294 -2.67 -0.01 -36.05
C ALA A 294 -1.19 0.04 -35.63
N LEU A 295 -0.81 0.98 -34.79
CA LEU A 295 0.56 1.09 -34.25
C LEU A 295 0.90 -0.08 -33.29
N TYR A 296 -0.07 -0.67 -32.63
CA TYR A 296 0.14 -1.80 -31.74
C TYR A 296 0.74 -3.02 -32.48
N PHE A 297 0.42 -3.19 -33.74
CA PHE A 297 0.89 -4.32 -34.57
C PHE A 297 2.17 -4.02 -35.36
N THR A 298 2.57 -2.75 -35.45
CA THR A 298 3.68 -2.32 -36.30
C THR A 298 4.87 -1.76 -35.54
N GLU A 299 4.69 -1.33 -34.30
CA GLU A 299 5.74 -0.74 -33.46
C GLU A 299 5.88 -1.50 -32.14
N GLY A 300 7.02 -2.14 -31.95
CA GLY A 300 7.46 -2.76 -30.71
C GLY A 300 8.59 -1.95 -30.05
N ASP A 301 8.79 -2.11 -28.76
CA ASP A 301 9.99 -1.57 -28.10
C ASP A 301 11.20 -2.41 -28.51
N LYS A 302 12.17 -1.76 -29.18
CA LYS A 302 13.41 -2.41 -29.65
C LYS A 302 14.45 -2.62 -28.57
N LYS A 303 14.18 -2.17 -27.34
CA LYS A 303 15.07 -2.42 -26.21
C LYS A 303 14.85 -3.83 -25.70
N GLU A 304 15.62 -4.78 -26.23
CA GLU A 304 15.85 -6.06 -25.57
C GLU A 304 16.64 -5.79 -24.28
N ALA A 305 15.93 -5.68 -23.17
CA ALA A 305 16.58 -5.59 -21.88
C ALA A 305 16.55 -6.97 -21.23
N HIS A 306 17.71 -7.54 -20.97
CA HIS A 306 17.91 -8.62 -20.01
C HIS A 306 17.70 -8.09 -18.58
N ILE A 307 16.51 -7.54 -18.32
CA ILE A 307 16.14 -7.00 -17.03
C ILE A 307 15.30 -8.07 -16.33
N GLU A 308 15.67 -8.40 -15.11
CA GLU A 308 14.89 -9.27 -14.25
C GLU A 308 13.83 -8.46 -13.51
N ASP A 309 12.72 -9.13 -13.09
CA ASP A 309 11.73 -8.55 -12.20
C ASP A 309 12.37 -8.02 -10.92
N TYR A 310 11.86 -6.92 -10.36
CA TYR A 310 12.25 -6.49 -9.02
C TYR A 310 11.45 -7.25 -7.97
N THR A 311 12.11 -8.15 -7.26
CA THR A 311 11.48 -9.11 -6.35
C THR A 311 12.08 -9.06 -4.95
N SER A 312 11.39 -9.63 -3.98
CA SER A 312 11.92 -9.84 -2.63
C SER A 312 13.08 -10.85 -2.60
N HIS A 313 13.34 -11.56 -3.69
CA HIS A 313 14.41 -12.54 -3.79
C HIS A 313 15.73 -11.93 -4.27
N ASN A 314 15.67 -10.91 -5.13
CA ASN A 314 16.85 -10.27 -5.72
C ASN A 314 17.11 -8.83 -5.24
N THR A 315 16.34 -8.33 -4.28
CA THR A 315 16.66 -7.08 -3.58
C THR A 315 17.72 -7.32 -2.50
N MET A 316 18.15 -6.26 -1.81
CA MET A 316 19.06 -6.35 -0.68
C MET A 316 18.52 -7.31 0.40
N GLN A 317 19.22 -8.41 0.63
CA GLN A 317 18.85 -9.40 1.63
C GLN A 317 19.45 -9.03 2.99
N LEU A 318 18.59 -8.96 4.02
CA LEU A 318 19.02 -8.72 5.40
C LEU A 318 19.27 -10.06 6.11
N ASN A 319 20.40 -10.17 6.80
CA ASN A 319 20.65 -11.27 7.71
C ASN A 319 19.92 -11.06 9.05
N VAL A 320 19.90 -12.09 9.91
CA VAL A 320 19.19 -12.08 11.20
C VAL A 320 19.51 -10.83 12.03
N LYS A 321 20.80 -10.45 12.13
CA LYS A 321 21.23 -9.30 12.94
C LYS A 321 20.71 -7.97 12.38
N GLN A 322 20.75 -7.80 11.06
CA GLN A 322 20.20 -6.62 10.40
C GLN A 322 18.66 -6.53 10.54
N VAL A 323 17.98 -7.68 10.52
CA VAL A 323 16.55 -7.77 10.80
C VAL A 323 16.24 -7.38 12.25
N GLU A 324 17.06 -7.82 13.22
CA GLU A 324 16.94 -7.40 14.63
C GLU A 324 17.06 -5.88 14.78
N GLU A 325 18.09 -5.29 14.17
CA GLU A 325 18.31 -3.83 14.18
C GLU A 325 17.11 -3.09 13.59
N LEU A 326 16.59 -3.57 12.45
CA LEU A 326 15.41 -3.00 11.82
C LEU A 326 14.16 -3.12 12.70
N LEU A 327 13.92 -4.28 13.31
CA LEU A 327 12.81 -4.52 14.23
C LEU A 327 12.89 -3.61 15.46
N LEU A 328 14.09 -3.43 16.06
CA LEU A 328 14.30 -2.51 17.18
C LEU A 328 14.04 -1.05 16.84
N SER A 329 14.13 -0.66 15.58
CA SER A 329 13.77 0.70 15.14
C SER A 329 12.27 0.97 15.12
N LEU A 330 11.42 -0.07 15.26
CA LEU A 330 9.96 0.04 15.17
C LEU A 330 9.34 0.32 16.56
N PRO A 331 8.58 1.41 16.72
CA PRO A 331 7.91 1.72 17.99
C PRO A 331 7.00 0.59 18.48
N GLU A 332 6.34 -0.11 17.55
CA GLU A 332 5.45 -1.23 17.84
C GLU A 332 6.20 -2.38 18.52
N VAL A 333 7.39 -2.74 18.02
CA VAL A 333 8.24 -3.79 18.61
C VAL A 333 8.80 -3.35 19.95
N GLN A 334 9.26 -2.09 20.06
CA GLN A 334 9.75 -1.53 21.32
C GLN A 334 8.68 -1.54 22.42
N ALA A 335 7.43 -1.23 22.08
CA ALA A 335 6.31 -1.29 23.02
C ALA A 335 6.07 -2.73 23.52
N GLU A 336 6.12 -3.71 22.62
CA GLU A 336 5.94 -5.13 22.96
C GLU A 336 7.09 -5.67 23.82
N LEU A 337 8.34 -5.24 23.59
CA LEU A 337 9.49 -5.62 24.40
C LEU A 337 9.44 -5.05 25.82
N LYS A 338 8.84 -3.88 26.04
CA LYS A 338 8.66 -3.29 27.38
C LYS A 338 7.57 -3.98 28.18
N SER A 339 6.69 -4.75 27.55
CA SER A 339 5.57 -5.45 28.18
C SER A 339 5.88 -6.92 28.54
N VAL A 340 7.11 -7.37 28.31
CA VAL A 340 7.65 -8.68 28.66
C VAL A 340 8.73 -8.51 29.73
#